data_45aad855386073bc0e21aa8e9ceadc9b
#
_entry.id   45aad855386073bc0e21aa8e9ceadc9b
#
_cell.length_a   1.000
_cell.length_b   1.000
_cell.length_c   1.000
_cell.angle_alpha   90.00
_cell.angle_beta   90.00
_cell.angle_gamma   90.00
#
_symmetry.space_group_name_H-M   'P 1'
#
loop_
_entity.id
_entity.type
_entity.pdbx_description
1 polymer ?
#
loop_
_entity_poly.entity_id
_entity_poly.type
_entity_poly.pdbx_seq_one_letter_code
_entity_poly.pdbx_strand_id
1 'polypeptide(L)'
;MKVADGIERPNGIQLSRDEKTLFVNNTSGEYLLAFDIQADGSVTNRRNFAKYEGATRNENGVTSGADGLALDSQGRVYVAASTGVQVFTPQGQHLGTIPLSRPPQNLAFAGAGKKTLYVVGRGAAYKVAMIAEGFKDRVK
;
A
#
# COMPACT_ATOMS: atom_id res chain seq x y z
N MET A 1 -12.81 -18.75 -5.65
CA MET A 1 -13.99 -17.89 -5.91
C MET A 1 -13.51 -16.45 -6.04
N LYS A 2 -13.97 -15.70 -7.05
CA LYS A 2 -13.68 -14.26 -7.21
C LYS A 2 -14.51 -13.48 -6.19
N VAL A 3 -13.88 -12.54 -5.45
CA VAL A 3 -14.54 -11.73 -4.40
C VAL A 3 -14.75 -10.26 -4.82
N ALA A 4 -13.99 -9.77 -5.80
CA ALA A 4 -14.14 -8.43 -6.39
C ALA A 4 -13.69 -8.41 -7.85
N ASP A 5 -14.17 -7.42 -8.62
CA ASP A 5 -13.74 -7.17 -10.00
C ASP A 5 -13.78 -5.66 -10.33
N GLY A 6 -13.59 -5.31 -11.61
CA GLY A 6 -13.58 -3.92 -12.05
C GLY A 6 -12.45 -3.09 -11.46
N ILE A 7 -11.30 -3.70 -11.14
CA ILE A 7 -10.06 -3.04 -10.78
C ILE A 7 -9.14 -3.13 -11.99
N GLU A 8 -8.69 -2.00 -12.52
CA GLU A 8 -8.00 -1.95 -13.82
C GLU A 8 -6.69 -2.75 -13.79
N ARG A 9 -5.86 -2.54 -12.75
CA ARG A 9 -4.60 -3.27 -12.57
C ARG A 9 -4.34 -3.49 -11.09
N PRO A 10 -5.06 -4.46 -10.45
CA PRO A 10 -4.82 -4.79 -9.05
C PRO A 10 -3.40 -5.33 -8.88
N ASN A 11 -2.73 -4.92 -7.80
CA ASN A 11 -1.36 -5.32 -7.52
C ASN A 11 -1.20 -5.68 -6.04
N GLY A 12 -0.55 -4.85 -5.22
CA GLY A 12 -0.35 -5.13 -3.81
C GLY A 12 -1.64 -5.26 -3.02
N ILE A 13 -1.63 -6.16 -2.04
CA ILE A 13 -2.76 -6.47 -1.17
C ILE A 13 -2.31 -6.48 0.29
N GLN A 14 -3.13 -5.96 1.21
CA GLN A 14 -2.87 -5.97 2.64
C GLN A 14 -4.18 -5.91 3.43
N LEU A 15 -4.18 -6.49 4.62
CA LEU A 15 -5.30 -6.40 5.56
C LEU A 15 -5.06 -5.26 6.56
N SER A 16 -6.11 -4.63 7.05
CA SER A 16 -6.04 -3.76 8.24
C SER A 16 -5.57 -4.56 9.47
N ARG A 17 -5.22 -3.85 10.55
CA ARG A 17 -4.73 -4.49 11.78
C ARG A 17 -5.75 -5.46 12.39
N ASP A 18 -7.03 -5.11 12.33
CA ASP A 18 -8.16 -5.91 12.85
C ASP A 18 -8.70 -6.93 11.83
N GLU A 19 -8.06 -7.01 10.64
CA GLU A 19 -8.42 -7.88 9.52
C GLU A 19 -9.84 -7.69 8.97
N LYS A 20 -10.47 -6.54 9.27
CA LYS A 20 -11.82 -6.22 8.78
C LYS A 20 -11.82 -5.43 7.48
N THR A 21 -10.68 -4.90 7.06
CA THR A 21 -10.53 -4.16 5.80
C THR A 21 -9.46 -4.79 4.93
N LEU A 22 -9.79 -5.02 3.67
CA LEU A 22 -8.86 -5.41 2.62
C LEU A 22 -8.44 -4.18 1.84
N PHE A 23 -7.16 -3.88 1.81
CA PHE A 23 -6.56 -2.86 0.95
C PHE A 23 -6.03 -3.48 -0.33
N VAL A 24 -6.32 -2.86 -1.47
CA VAL A 24 -5.83 -3.30 -2.78
C VAL A 24 -5.27 -2.10 -3.54
N ASN A 25 -3.98 -2.17 -3.88
CA ASN A 25 -3.36 -1.19 -4.78
C ASN A 25 -3.87 -1.37 -6.21
N ASN A 26 -4.14 -0.25 -6.86
CA ASN A 26 -4.50 -0.19 -8.27
C ASN A 26 -3.44 0.60 -9.05
N THR A 27 -2.52 -0.10 -9.72
CA THR A 27 -1.40 0.51 -10.46
C THR A 27 -1.88 1.49 -11.53
N SER A 28 -3.00 1.18 -12.19
CA SER A 28 -3.60 2.00 -13.25
C SER A 28 -4.78 2.84 -12.75
N GLY A 29 -4.80 3.20 -11.47
CA GLY A 29 -5.82 4.02 -10.86
C GLY A 29 -5.25 5.15 -10.00
N GLU A 30 -6.12 6.06 -9.59
CA GLU A 30 -5.76 7.21 -8.75
C GLU A 30 -5.83 6.91 -7.24
N TYR A 31 -6.41 5.77 -6.85
CA TYR A 31 -6.72 5.48 -5.46
C TYR A 31 -6.28 4.09 -5.04
N LEU A 32 -5.75 3.99 -3.83
CA LEU A 32 -5.76 2.79 -3.02
C LEU A 32 -7.21 2.45 -2.69
N LEU A 33 -7.62 1.22 -2.99
CA LEU A 33 -8.97 0.75 -2.74
C LEU A 33 -9.06 0.07 -1.37
N ALA A 34 -10.21 0.18 -0.73
CA ALA A 34 -10.54 -0.57 0.46
C ALA A 34 -11.89 -1.28 0.32
N PHE A 35 -11.99 -2.43 0.94
CA PHE A 35 -13.18 -3.27 1.00
C PHE A 35 -13.41 -3.73 2.43
N ASP A 36 -14.65 -3.88 2.85
CA ASP A 36 -14.99 -4.50 4.14
C ASP A 36 -15.04 -6.02 3.98
N ILE A 37 -14.37 -6.74 4.87
CA ILE A 37 -14.34 -8.21 4.90
C ILE A 37 -15.49 -8.71 5.74
N GLN A 38 -16.29 -9.62 5.19
CA GLN A 38 -17.42 -10.26 5.86
C GLN A 38 -16.98 -11.56 6.55
N ALA A 39 -17.80 -12.07 7.46
CA ALA A 39 -17.51 -13.29 8.22
C ALA A 39 -17.33 -14.55 7.33
N ASP A 40 -17.94 -14.57 6.16
CA ASP A 40 -17.81 -15.65 5.16
C ASP A 40 -16.61 -15.48 4.23
N GLY A 41 -15.79 -14.44 4.42
CA GLY A 41 -14.64 -14.11 3.58
C GLY A 41 -14.98 -13.35 2.30
N SER A 42 -16.23 -13.04 2.04
CA SER A 42 -16.63 -12.14 0.97
C SER A 42 -16.22 -10.70 1.28
N VAL A 43 -16.15 -9.84 0.26
CA VAL A 43 -15.84 -8.42 0.46
C VAL A 43 -16.96 -7.55 -0.08
N THR A 44 -17.24 -6.45 0.62
CA THR A 44 -18.29 -5.50 0.30
C THR A 44 -17.78 -4.06 0.41
N ASN A 45 -18.65 -3.09 0.17
CA ASN A 45 -18.38 -1.67 0.42
C ASN A 45 -17.05 -1.20 -0.17
N ARG A 46 -16.81 -1.47 -1.48
CA ARG A 46 -15.67 -0.92 -2.21
C ARG A 46 -15.66 0.59 -2.11
N ARG A 47 -14.52 1.17 -1.73
CA ARG A 47 -14.35 2.62 -1.63
C ARG A 47 -12.95 3.07 -2.03
N ASN A 48 -12.84 4.30 -2.50
CA ASN A 48 -11.58 5.01 -2.68
C ASN A 48 -11.07 5.40 -1.29
N PHE A 49 -10.02 4.72 -0.82
CA PHE A 49 -9.50 4.91 0.53
C PHE A 49 -8.50 6.06 0.61
N ALA A 50 -7.49 6.05 -0.26
CA ALA A 50 -6.43 7.07 -0.27
C ALA A 50 -6.07 7.43 -1.71
N LYS A 51 -5.95 8.73 -1.99
CA LYS A 51 -5.52 9.22 -3.29
C LYS A 51 -3.99 9.18 -3.38
N TYR A 52 -3.45 8.58 -4.46
CA TYR A 52 -2.02 8.59 -4.69
C TYR A 52 -1.54 9.97 -5.15
N GLU A 53 -0.44 10.43 -4.55
CA GLU A 53 0.24 11.62 -4.99
C GLU A 53 1.06 11.33 -6.27
N GLY A 54 1.06 12.28 -7.21
CA GLY A 54 1.84 12.16 -8.45
C GLY A 54 1.34 11.10 -9.43
N ALA A 55 0.11 10.63 -9.29
CA ALA A 55 -0.52 9.82 -10.33
C ALA A 55 -0.64 10.66 -11.62
N THR A 56 -0.20 10.10 -12.74
CA THR A 56 -0.23 10.77 -14.04
C THR A 56 -1.36 10.23 -14.91
N ARG A 57 -1.93 11.09 -15.74
CA ARG A 57 -2.96 10.73 -16.72
C ARG A 57 -2.49 11.13 -18.13
N ASN A 58 -2.60 10.22 -19.05
CA ASN A 58 -2.32 10.44 -20.47
C ASN A 58 -3.37 9.71 -21.34
N GLU A 59 -3.17 9.65 -22.64
CA GLU A 59 -4.05 8.97 -23.59
C GLU A 59 -4.25 7.47 -23.30
N ASN A 60 -3.27 6.83 -22.65
CA ASN A 60 -3.33 5.41 -22.26
C ASN A 60 -3.96 5.19 -20.88
N GLY A 61 -4.49 6.24 -20.24
CA GLY A 61 -5.15 6.19 -18.95
C GLY A 61 -4.32 6.76 -17.79
N VAL A 62 -4.65 6.30 -16.59
CA VAL A 62 -4.00 6.71 -15.34
C VAL A 62 -2.90 5.73 -14.96
N THR A 63 -1.81 6.23 -14.41
CA THR A 63 -0.82 5.40 -13.73
C THR A 63 -0.31 6.08 -12.45
N SER A 64 -0.40 5.37 -11.35
CA SER A 64 0.20 5.74 -10.05
C SER A 64 1.50 4.97 -9.81
N GLY A 65 1.68 3.85 -10.51
CA GLY A 65 2.74 2.90 -10.22
C GLY A 65 2.59 2.21 -8.86
N ALA A 66 1.42 2.31 -8.22
CA ALA A 66 1.17 1.66 -6.93
C ALA A 66 1.31 0.14 -7.06
N ASP A 67 2.18 -0.44 -6.22
CA ASP A 67 2.61 -1.83 -6.29
C ASP A 67 2.45 -2.49 -4.91
N GLY A 68 3.51 -2.87 -4.20
CA GLY A 68 3.42 -3.45 -2.87
C GLY A 68 3.00 -2.45 -1.79
N LEU A 69 2.50 -2.97 -0.66
CA LEU A 69 2.16 -2.15 0.51
C LEU A 69 2.42 -2.87 1.83
N ALA A 70 2.60 -2.11 2.89
CA ALA A 70 2.79 -2.61 4.26
C ALA A 70 2.08 -1.72 5.27
N LEU A 71 1.89 -2.23 6.49
CA LEU A 71 1.28 -1.52 7.61
C LEU A 71 2.28 -1.35 8.76
N ASP A 72 2.14 -0.24 9.47
CA ASP A 72 2.80 -0.09 10.77
C ASP A 72 1.86 -0.41 11.95
N SER A 73 2.43 -0.37 13.15
CA SER A 73 1.70 -0.68 14.38
C SER A 73 0.58 0.30 14.73
N GLN A 74 0.56 1.48 14.10
CA GLN A 74 -0.50 2.48 14.25
C GLN A 74 -1.56 2.39 13.14
N GLY A 75 -1.43 1.43 12.21
CA GLY A 75 -2.36 1.25 11.11
C GLY A 75 -2.14 2.21 9.93
N ARG A 76 -0.99 2.93 9.89
CA ARG A 76 -0.62 3.72 8.73
C ARG A 76 -0.25 2.78 7.59
N VAL A 77 -0.66 3.14 6.38
CA VAL A 77 -0.43 2.34 5.17
C VAL A 77 0.73 2.95 4.39
N TYR A 78 1.72 2.12 4.09
CA TYR A 78 2.89 2.46 3.29
C TYR A 78 2.74 1.81 1.92
N VAL A 79 2.79 2.60 0.86
CA VAL A 79 2.56 2.16 -0.53
C VAL A 79 3.78 2.47 -1.37
N ALA A 80 4.34 1.45 -2.02
CA ALA A 80 5.31 1.63 -3.09
C ALA A 80 4.60 2.22 -4.32
N ALA A 81 5.00 3.41 -4.75
CA ALA A 81 4.41 4.12 -5.88
C ALA A 81 5.50 4.78 -6.76
N SER A 82 5.13 5.34 -7.89
CA SER A 82 6.10 5.95 -8.83
C SER A 82 6.95 7.05 -8.20
N THR A 83 6.43 7.78 -7.22
CA THR A 83 7.09 8.91 -6.56
C THR A 83 7.95 8.52 -5.35
N GLY A 84 7.88 7.27 -4.91
CA GLY A 84 8.53 6.77 -3.68
C GLY A 84 7.58 5.96 -2.81
N VAL A 85 7.90 5.80 -1.53
CA VAL A 85 6.99 5.16 -0.57
C VAL A 85 6.06 6.22 0.00
N GLN A 86 4.80 6.20 -0.40
CA GLN A 86 3.75 7.09 0.11
C GLN A 86 3.19 6.54 1.41
N VAL A 87 2.99 7.42 2.40
CA VAL A 87 2.49 7.05 3.72
C VAL A 87 1.13 7.72 3.94
N PHE A 88 0.15 6.91 4.34
CA PHE A 88 -1.21 7.37 4.60
C PHE A 88 -1.63 7.07 6.04
N THR A 89 -2.47 7.95 6.62
CA THR A 89 -3.12 7.69 7.91
C THR A 89 -4.07 6.50 7.83
N PRO A 90 -4.53 5.95 8.98
CA PRO A 90 -5.61 4.96 8.98
C PRO A 90 -6.93 5.45 8.35
N GLN A 91 -7.08 6.75 8.12
CA GLN A 91 -8.24 7.38 7.48
C GLN A 91 -8.00 7.71 5.99
N GLY A 92 -6.81 7.36 5.45
CA GLY A 92 -6.48 7.56 4.04
C GLY A 92 -5.92 8.94 3.69
N GLN A 93 -5.56 9.77 4.66
CA GLN A 93 -4.91 11.06 4.41
C GLN A 93 -3.42 10.85 4.12
N HIS A 94 -2.90 11.49 3.08
CA HIS A 94 -1.48 11.46 2.75
C HIS A 94 -0.67 12.23 3.81
N LEU A 95 0.31 11.56 4.41
CA LEU A 95 1.23 12.13 5.40
C LEU A 95 2.53 12.65 4.79
N GLY A 96 2.97 12.00 3.72
CA GLY A 96 4.21 12.32 3.04
C GLY A 96 4.72 11.15 2.21
N THR A 97 5.82 11.39 1.51
CA THR A 97 6.47 10.39 0.66
C THR A 97 7.94 10.26 1.04
N ILE A 98 8.39 9.03 1.27
CA ILE A 98 9.81 8.71 1.45
C ILE A 98 10.42 8.58 0.05
N PRO A 99 11.27 9.54 -0.36
CA PRO A 99 11.86 9.50 -1.69
C PRO A 99 12.92 8.40 -1.77
N LEU A 100 13.04 7.78 -2.94
CA LEU A 100 14.08 6.81 -3.26
C LEU A 100 14.70 7.17 -4.61
N SER A 101 15.95 6.77 -4.83
CA SER A 101 16.66 7.04 -6.09
C SER A 101 16.07 6.27 -7.28
N ARG A 102 15.31 5.21 -7.01
CA ARG A 102 14.56 4.43 -8.02
C ARG A 102 13.16 4.15 -7.51
N PRO A 103 12.14 4.14 -8.38
CA PRO A 103 10.77 3.84 -7.97
C PRO A 103 10.67 2.48 -7.29
N PRO A 104 10.07 2.42 -6.08
CA PRO A 104 9.86 1.16 -5.36
C PRO A 104 8.78 0.30 -6.01
N GLN A 105 8.87 -1.02 -5.76
CA GLN A 105 7.86 -1.99 -6.19
C GLN A 105 7.29 -2.78 -5.01
N ASN A 106 8.10 -3.08 -3.97
CA ASN A 106 7.60 -3.78 -2.80
C ASN A 106 8.36 -3.36 -1.54
N LEU A 107 7.75 -3.60 -0.38
CA LEU A 107 8.31 -3.18 0.90
C LEU A 107 7.83 -4.07 2.05
N ALA A 108 8.65 -4.14 3.10
CA ALA A 108 8.32 -4.86 4.32
C ALA A 108 9.03 -4.27 5.53
N PHE A 109 8.34 -4.21 6.67
CA PHE A 109 8.94 -3.92 7.96
C PHE A 109 9.63 -5.15 8.53
N ALA A 110 10.85 -4.99 9.02
CA ALA A 110 11.65 -6.06 9.62
C ALA A 110 12.66 -5.51 10.65
N GLY A 111 13.59 -6.37 11.06
CA GLY A 111 14.64 -6.03 12.03
C GLY A 111 14.14 -5.96 13.48
N ALA A 112 15.04 -5.57 14.38
CA ALA A 112 14.72 -5.41 15.79
C ALA A 112 13.58 -4.40 16.00
N GLY A 113 12.52 -4.80 16.70
CA GLY A 113 11.32 -3.97 16.91
C GLY A 113 10.56 -3.64 15.62
N LYS A 114 10.86 -4.30 14.48
CA LYS A 114 10.32 -3.95 13.16
C LYS A 114 10.51 -2.45 12.82
N LYS A 115 11.65 -1.88 13.15
CA LYS A 115 12.01 -0.47 12.88
C LYS A 115 12.88 -0.29 11.64
N THR A 116 12.97 -1.28 10.78
CA THR A 116 13.61 -1.17 9.47
C THR A 116 12.59 -1.42 8.38
N LEU A 117 12.43 -0.48 7.46
CA LEU A 117 11.66 -0.68 6.24
C LEU A 117 12.62 -1.10 5.14
N TYR A 118 12.47 -2.33 4.66
CA TYR A 118 13.14 -2.80 3.45
C TYR A 118 12.26 -2.49 2.25
N VAL A 119 12.87 -1.95 1.21
CA VAL A 119 12.17 -1.57 -0.03
C VAL A 119 12.95 -2.10 -1.21
N VAL A 120 12.27 -2.70 -2.18
CA VAL A 120 12.88 -3.19 -3.42
C VAL A 120 12.20 -2.58 -4.62
N GLY A 121 12.95 -2.36 -5.69
CA GLY A 121 12.40 -1.90 -6.95
C GLY A 121 13.50 -1.56 -7.96
N ARG A 122 13.22 -1.82 -9.24
CA ARG A 122 14.04 -1.43 -10.38
C ARG A 122 15.52 -1.80 -10.23
N GLY A 123 15.79 -3.03 -9.77
CA GLY A 123 17.14 -3.57 -9.64
C GLY A 123 17.92 -3.07 -8.41
N ALA A 124 17.23 -2.52 -7.41
CA ALA A 124 17.84 -2.08 -6.15
C ALA A 124 17.06 -2.56 -4.94
N ALA A 125 17.76 -2.73 -3.82
CA ALA A 125 17.17 -2.93 -2.51
C ALA A 125 17.69 -1.86 -1.55
N TYR A 126 16.79 -1.31 -0.76
CA TYR A 126 17.07 -0.25 0.20
C TYR A 126 16.67 -0.70 1.60
N LYS A 127 17.32 -0.14 2.61
CA LYS A 127 16.86 -0.17 3.99
C LYS A 127 16.71 1.26 4.51
N VAL A 128 15.60 1.52 5.18
CA VAL A 128 15.29 2.81 5.79
C VAL A 128 15.08 2.60 7.29
N ALA A 129 15.83 3.32 8.12
CA ALA A 129 15.60 3.33 9.55
C ALA A 129 14.30 4.10 9.85
N MET A 130 13.40 3.49 10.59
CA MET A 130 12.08 4.04 10.87
C MET A 130 11.92 4.37 12.35
N ILE A 131 11.26 5.50 12.63
CA ILE A 131 10.75 5.81 13.98
C ILE A 131 9.52 4.92 14.26
N ALA A 132 8.68 4.74 13.25
CA ALA A 132 7.53 3.87 13.30
C ALA A 132 7.94 2.39 13.40
N GLU A 133 7.14 1.62 14.12
CA GLU A 133 7.28 0.16 14.17
C GLU A 133 6.29 -0.49 13.20
N GLY A 134 6.76 -1.46 12.42
CA GLY A 134 5.88 -2.28 11.60
C GLY A 134 4.91 -3.12 12.46
N PHE A 135 3.78 -3.51 11.88
CA PHE A 135 2.79 -4.33 12.57
C PHE A 135 3.39 -5.70 12.93
N LYS A 136 3.24 -6.13 14.19
CA LYS A 136 3.95 -7.30 14.76
C LYS A 136 3.11 -8.56 14.82
N ASP A 137 1.79 -8.42 14.91
CA ASP A 137 0.89 -9.53 15.23
C ASP A 137 0.60 -10.43 14.01
N ARG A 138 1.12 -10.05 12.85
CA ARG A 138 0.98 -10.82 11.61
C ARG A 138 2.26 -10.74 10.78
N VAL A 139 2.66 -11.88 10.22
CA VAL A 139 3.61 -11.88 9.11
C VAL A 139 2.83 -11.51 7.86
N LYS A 140 3.39 -10.62 7.04
CA LYS A 140 2.73 -10.18 5.83
C LYS A 140 2.26 -11.33 4.98
#